data_73998b2922df0fd0e5aeae64c7ba0f05
#
_entry.id   73998b2922df0fd0e5aeae64c7ba0f05
#
_cell.length_a   1.000
_cell.length_b   1.000
_cell.length_c   1.000
_cell.angle_alpha   90.00
_cell.angle_beta   90.00
_cell.angle_gamma   90.00
#
_symmetry.space_group_name_H-M   'P 1'
#
loop_
_entity.id
_entity.type
_entity.pdbx_description
1 polymer ?
#
loop_
_entity_poly.entity_id
_entity_poly.type
_entity_poly.pdbx_seq_one_letter_code
_entity_poly.pdbx_strand_id
1 'polypeptide(L)'
;MEKKARIYWSEQTESTNTDAWELASADSEHSANLSVIATRWQTAGRGQGDHKWHAAPGENLTFTIILRYDGRKGSFAPFPAAQQKAVSDLTAQAVVDYLAGHGVKAWIKQPN
;
A
#
# COMPACT_ATOMS: atom_id res chain seq x y z
N MET A 1 -16.14 2.53 -18.21
CA MET A 1 -16.07 1.20 -17.57
C MET A 1 -15.41 1.32 -16.22
N GLU A 2 -15.96 0.66 -15.23
CA GLU A 2 -15.43 0.69 -13.87
C GLU A 2 -14.16 -0.15 -13.77
N LYS A 3 -13.13 0.42 -13.10
CA LYS A 3 -11.89 -0.31 -12.82
C LYS A 3 -12.14 -1.29 -11.68
N LYS A 4 -11.51 -2.46 -11.76
CA LYS A 4 -11.61 -3.48 -10.72
C LYS A 4 -10.34 -3.51 -9.87
N ALA A 5 -10.52 -3.58 -8.54
CA ALA A 5 -9.42 -3.79 -7.62
C ALA A 5 -8.82 -5.17 -7.83
N ARG A 6 -7.50 -5.25 -7.93
CA ARG A 6 -6.76 -6.50 -8.14
C ARG A 6 -5.38 -6.41 -7.51
N ILE A 7 -4.73 -7.57 -7.40
CA ILE A 7 -3.34 -7.65 -7.01
C ILE A 7 -2.51 -7.83 -8.28
N TYR A 8 -1.54 -6.92 -8.47
CA TYR A 8 -0.63 -6.92 -9.62
C TYR A 8 0.77 -7.24 -9.11
N TRP A 9 1.33 -8.36 -9.55
CA TRP A 9 2.62 -8.86 -9.11
C TRP A 9 3.73 -8.54 -10.09
N SER A 10 4.91 -8.24 -9.57
CA SER A 10 6.15 -8.22 -10.36
C SER A 10 7.21 -9.07 -9.66
N GLU A 11 8.17 -9.55 -10.41
CA GLU A 11 9.30 -10.29 -9.83
C GLU A 11 10.27 -9.36 -9.12
N GLN A 12 10.44 -8.16 -9.66
CA GLN A 12 11.37 -7.15 -9.13
C GLN A 12 10.91 -5.76 -9.52
N THR A 13 11.05 -4.83 -8.60
CA THR A 13 10.86 -3.40 -8.87
C THR A 13 11.75 -2.60 -7.93
N GLU A 14 11.99 -1.35 -8.26
CA GLU A 14 12.70 -0.46 -7.34
C GLU A 14 11.85 -0.14 -6.12
N SER A 15 10.57 0.18 -6.31
CA SER A 15 9.66 0.53 -5.23
C SER A 15 8.20 0.36 -5.67
N THR A 16 7.43 -0.41 -4.89
CA THR A 16 5.99 -0.57 -5.16
C THR A 16 5.25 0.75 -4.98
N ASN A 17 5.70 1.62 -4.08
CA ASN A 17 5.10 2.95 -3.91
C ASN A 17 5.30 3.81 -5.16
N THR A 18 6.50 3.80 -5.72
CA THR A 18 6.78 4.53 -6.97
C THR A 18 5.93 4.00 -8.10
N ASP A 19 5.84 2.67 -8.24
CA ASP A 19 5.01 2.03 -9.27
C ASP A 19 3.54 2.43 -9.12
N ALA A 20 3.02 2.42 -7.90
CA ALA A 20 1.64 2.80 -7.62
C ALA A 20 1.36 4.26 -8.00
N TRP A 21 2.27 5.17 -7.68
CA TRP A 21 2.14 6.57 -8.05
C TRP A 21 2.17 6.79 -9.56
N GLU A 22 3.04 6.07 -10.26
CA GLU A 22 3.10 6.12 -11.72
C GLU A 22 1.80 5.63 -12.36
N LEU A 23 1.26 4.52 -11.89
CA LEU A 23 -0.01 3.98 -12.37
C LEU A 23 -1.17 4.94 -12.09
N ALA A 24 -1.22 5.52 -10.91
CA ALA A 24 -2.26 6.48 -10.54
C ALA A 24 -2.18 7.75 -11.38
N SER A 25 -0.97 8.28 -11.60
CA SER A 25 -0.74 9.49 -12.38
C SER A 25 -1.12 9.30 -13.86
N ALA A 26 -0.90 8.09 -14.40
CA ALA A 26 -1.26 7.74 -15.77
C ALA A 26 -2.74 7.36 -15.90
N ASP A 27 -3.51 7.37 -14.81
CA ASP A 27 -4.90 6.89 -14.74
C ASP A 27 -5.04 5.48 -15.32
N SER A 28 -4.07 4.63 -15.07
CA SER A 28 -4.04 3.24 -15.52
C SER A 28 -5.24 2.45 -14.97
N GLU A 29 -5.71 1.47 -15.73
CA GLU A 29 -6.72 0.53 -15.22
C GLU A 29 -6.24 -0.28 -14.01
N HIS A 30 -4.90 -0.37 -13.84
CA HIS A 30 -4.28 -1.04 -12.69
C HIS A 30 -4.25 -0.18 -11.43
N SER A 31 -4.78 1.04 -11.48
CA SER A 31 -4.80 1.97 -10.35
C SER A 31 -6.19 2.15 -9.74
N ALA A 32 -7.06 1.16 -9.88
CA ALA A 32 -8.38 1.20 -9.23
C ALA A 32 -8.22 1.28 -7.71
N ASN A 33 -9.20 1.89 -7.05
CA ASN A 33 -9.24 1.93 -5.60
C ASN A 33 -9.13 0.53 -5.01
N LEU A 34 -8.30 0.37 -3.98
CA LEU A 34 -8.01 -0.88 -3.28
C LEU A 34 -7.18 -1.88 -4.11
N SER A 35 -6.64 -1.47 -5.25
CA SER A 35 -5.68 -2.29 -5.97
C SER A 35 -4.37 -2.39 -5.19
N VAL A 36 -3.72 -3.53 -5.31
CA VAL A 36 -2.47 -3.83 -4.62
C VAL A 36 -1.36 -4.01 -5.65
N ILE A 37 -0.28 -3.26 -5.49
CA ILE A 37 0.92 -3.40 -6.30
C ILE A 37 1.93 -4.14 -5.45
N ALA A 38 2.26 -5.36 -5.83
CA ALA A 38 3.10 -6.24 -5.03
C ALA A 38 4.32 -6.69 -5.83
N THR A 39 5.39 -7.02 -5.15
CA THR A 39 6.60 -7.52 -5.78
C THR A 39 7.25 -8.60 -4.91
N ARG A 40 8.00 -9.48 -5.56
CA ARG A 40 8.80 -10.47 -4.85
C ARG A 40 10.10 -9.89 -4.33
N TRP A 41 10.61 -8.84 -4.97
CA TRP A 41 11.84 -8.16 -4.54
C TRP A 41 11.79 -6.68 -4.88
N GLN A 42 12.00 -5.86 -3.86
CA GLN A 42 12.09 -4.40 -3.98
C GLN A 42 13.53 -3.97 -3.73
N THR A 43 14.13 -3.29 -4.71
CA THR A 43 15.56 -2.98 -4.70
C THR A 43 15.91 -1.60 -4.16
N ALA A 44 14.95 -0.67 -4.15
CA ALA A 44 15.16 0.71 -3.70
C ALA A 44 14.07 1.18 -2.75
N GLY A 45 13.76 0.34 -1.75
CA GLY A 45 12.77 0.67 -0.74
C GLY A 45 13.19 1.87 0.10
N ARG A 46 12.20 2.69 0.50
CA ARG A 46 12.43 3.89 1.29
C ARG A 46 11.66 3.85 2.59
N GLY A 47 12.31 4.30 3.66
CA GLY A 47 11.67 4.58 4.94
C GLY A 47 11.31 6.06 5.03
N GLN A 48 11.21 6.58 6.23
CA GLN A 48 10.96 8.00 6.46
C GLN A 48 12.22 8.82 6.15
N GLY A 49 12.02 10.02 5.58
CA GLY A 49 13.11 10.91 5.22
C GLY A 49 14.00 10.31 4.14
N ASP A 50 15.30 10.22 4.40
CA ASP A 50 16.29 9.63 3.50
C ASP A 50 16.67 8.19 3.88
N HIS A 51 15.92 7.58 4.81
CA HIS A 51 16.15 6.20 5.21
C HIS A 51 15.80 5.24 4.09
N LYS A 52 16.64 4.20 3.95
CA LYS A 52 16.42 3.13 2.99
C LYS A 52 15.82 1.91 3.67
N TRP A 53 15.04 1.17 2.93
CA TRP A 53 14.43 -0.06 3.42
C TRP A 53 14.94 -1.23 2.59
N HIS A 54 15.46 -2.25 3.25
CA HIS A 54 16.00 -3.45 2.60
C HIS A 54 15.21 -4.69 3.02
N ALA A 55 14.96 -5.55 2.03
CA ALA A 55 14.33 -6.84 2.27
C ALA A 55 14.94 -7.86 1.31
N ALA A 56 15.15 -9.08 1.79
CA ALA A 56 15.71 -10.15 0.96
C ALA A 56 14.69 -10.58 -0.10
N PRO A 57 15.16 -10.94 -1.32
CA PRO A 57 14.26 -11.40 -2.38
C PRO A 57 13.43 -12.61 -1.94
N GLY A 58 12.11 -12.56 -2.17
CA GLY A 58 11.21 -13.68 -1.94
C GLY A 58 10.93 -14.04 -0.48
N GLU A 59 11.50 -13.32 0.47
CA GLU A 59 11.33 -13.61 1.90
C GLU A 59 10.35 -12.70 2.62
N ASN A 60 9.81 -11.69 1.94
CA ASN A 60 8.93 -10.70 2.53
C ASN A 60 7.71 -10.45 1.66
N LEU A 61 6.64 -10.01 2.30
CA LEU A 61 5.46 -9.55 1.60
C LEU A 61 5.62 -8.03 1.41
N THR A 62 5.96 -7.63 0.19
CA THR A 62 6.20 -6.23 -0.17
C THR A 62 5.11 -5.75 -1.10
N PHE A 63 4.35 -4.75 -0.67
CA PHE A 63 3.22 -4.28 -1.47
C PHE A 63 2.82 -2.87 -1.08
N THR A 64 2.07 -2.24 -1.99
CA THR A 64 1.40 -0.95 -1.78
C THR A 64 -0.07 -1.10 -2.14
N ILE A 65 -0.95 -0.58 -1.30
CA ILE A 65 -2.39 -0.53 -1.58
C ILE A 65 -2.72 0.88 -2.06
N ILE A 66 -3.44 0.98 -3.18
CA ILE A 66 -3.89 2.26 -3.71
C ILE A 66 -5.24 2.61 -3.09
N LEU A 67 -5.29 3.74 -2.40
CA LEU A 67 -6.53 4.28 -1.85
C LEU A 67 -6.87 5.56 -2.62
N ARG A 68 -8.05 5.58 -3.25
CA ARG A 68 -8.53 6.75 -4.00
C ARG A 68 -9.65 7.44 -3.26
N TYR A 69 -9.49 8.75 -3.08
CA TYR A 69 -10.46 9.62 -2.40
C TYR A 69 -10.93 10.74 -3.34
N ASP A 70 -11.14 10.41 -4.61
CA ASP A 70 -11.51 11.39 -5.64
C ASP A 70 -13.02 11.45 -5.90
N GLY A 71 -13.81 10.69 -5.18
CA GLY A 71 -15.26 10.68 -5.31
C GLY A 71 -15.78 10.02 -6.58
N ARG A 72 -14.90 9.47 -7.42
CA ARG A 72 -15.32 8.75 -8.63
C ARG A 72 -15.96 7.41 -8.26
N LYS A 73 -16.68 6.83 -9.22
CA LYS A 73 -17.28 5.51 -9.02
C LYS A 73 -16.22 4.47 -8.63
N GLY A 74 -16.47 3.75 -7.55
CA GLY A 74 -15.54 2.77 -7.02
C GLY A 74 -14.49 3.34 -6.07
N SER A 75 -14.41 4.66 -5.95
CA SER A 75 -13.48 5.34 -5.05
C SER A 75 -14.19 5.82 -3.79
N PHE A 76 -13.41 6.16 -2.77
CA PHE A 76 -13.93 6.78 -1.56
C PHE A 76 -14.27 8.24 -1.81
N ALA A 77 -15.14 8.80 -0.96
CA ALA A 77 -15.39 10.24 -0.96
C ALA A 77 -14.10 11.01 -0.64
N PRO A 78 -13.99 12.27 -1.09
CA PRO A 78 -12.83 13.10 -0.76
C PRO A 78 -12.56 13.12 0.74
N PHE A 79 -11.28 13.08 1.11
CA PHE A 79 -10.86 12.91 2.51
C PHE A 79 -9.84 14.01 2.85
N PRO A 80 -10.06 14.78 3.94
CA PRO A 80 -9.15 15.86 4.30
C PRO A 80 -7.75 15.35 4.61
N ALA A 81 -6.73 15.99 4.05
CA ALA A 81 -5.33 15.64 4.28
C ALA A 81 -4.97 15.67 5.77
N ALA A 82 -5.57 16.58 6.53
CA ALA A 82 -5.33 16.69 7.98
C ALA A 82 -5.75 15.44 8.76
N GLN A 83 -6.58 14.56 8.17
CA GLN A 83 -7.04 13.33 8.80
C GLN A 83 -6.32 12.08 8.30
N GLN A 84 -5.25 12.24 7.55
CA GLN A 84 -4.47 11.13 7.00
C GLN A 84 -3.94 10.18 8.08
N LYS A 85 -3.63 10.71 9.26
CA LYS A 85 -3.18 9.88 10.38
C LYS A 85 -4.22 8.82 10.77
N ALA A 86 -5.50 9.14 10.68
CA ALA A 86 -6.57 8.17 10.97
C ALA A 86 -6.52 6.97 10.02
N VAL A 87 -6.23 7.20 8.73
CA VAL A 87 -6.08 6.10 7.75
C VAL A 87 -4.90 5.21 8.12
N SER A 88 -3.77 5.81 8.48
CA SER A 88 -2.58 5.08 8.91
C SER A 88 -2.86 4.24 10.16
N ASP A 89 -3.53 4.83 11.15
CA ASP A 89 -3.86 4.13 12.40
C ASP A 89 -4.81 2.95 12.15
N LEU A 90 -5.83 3.15 11.32
CA LEU A 90 -6.78 2.09 10.97
C LEU A 90 -6.10 0.97 10.19
N THR A 91 -5.20 1.31 9.28
CA THR A 91 -4.45 0.32 8.51
C THR A 91 -3.57 -0.53 9.44
N ALA A 92 -2.84 0.11 10.34
CA ALA A 92 -2.00 -0.59 11.30
C ALA A 92 -2.84 -1.52 12.21
N GLN A 93 -3.98 -1.04 12.68
CA GLN A 93 -4.89 -1.85 13.50
C GLN A 93 -5.44 -3.03 12.73
N ALA A 94 -5.79 -2.85 11.46
CA ALA A 94 -6.28 -3.93 10.61
C ALA A 94 -5.23 -5.04 10.45
N VAL A 95 -3.96 -4.67 10.29
CA VAL A 95 -2.86 -5.64 10.21
C VAL A 95 -2.71 -6.40 11.52
N VAL A 96 -2.74 -5.70 12.66
CA VAL A 96 -2.66 -6.33 13.98
C VAL A 96 -3.80 -7.32 14.18
N ASP A 97 -5.02 -6.92 13.84
CA ASP A 97 -6.22 -7.78 13.99
C ASP A 97 -6.14 -9.01 13.09
N TYR A 98 -5.69 -8.82 11.84
CA TYR A 98 -5.51 -9.94 10.92
C TYR A 98 -4.50 -10.96 11.47
N LEU A 99 -3.36 -10.48 11.95
CA LEU A 99 -2.32 -11.34 12.50
C LEU A 99 -2.81 -12.06 13.76
N ALA A 100 -3.56 -11.38 14.61
CA ALA A 100 -4.13 -11.99 15.81
C ALA A 100 -5.06 -13.15 15.45
N GLY A 101 -5.86 -13.01 14.39
CA GLY A 101 -6.72 -14.08 13.88
C GLY A 101 -5.95 -15.31 13.40
N HIS A 102 -4.67 -15.16 13.11
CA HIS A 102 -3.77 -16.25 12.71
C HIS A 102 -2.80 -16.65 13.83
N GLY A 103 -3.07 -16.25 15.06
CA GLY A 103 -2.26 -16.64 16.22
C GLY A 103 -0.98 -15.85 16.39
N VAL A 104 -0.82 -14.74 15.68
CA VAL A 104 0.36 -13.90 15.77
C VAL A 104 0.05 -12.63 16.56
N LYS A 105 0.77 -12.40 17.65
CA LYS A 105 0.62 -11.21 18.47
C LYS A 105 1.57 -10.13 17.96
N ALA A 106 1.03 -8.97 17.63
CA ALA A 106 1.80 -7.85 17.12
C ALA A 106 1.42 -6.55 17.83
N TRP A 107 2.30 -5.58 17.78
CA TRP A 107 2.10 -4.25 18.35
C TRP A 107 2.31 -3.19 17.31
N ILE A 108 1.62 -2.06 17.49
CA ILE A 108 1.83 -0.88 16.66
C ILE A 108 2.95 -0.05 17.28
N LYS A 109 4.01 0.17 16.47
CA LYS A 109 5.12 1.03 16.86
C LYS A 109 4.84 2.45 16.38
N GLN A 110 4.89 3.42 17.31
CA GLN A 110 4.78 4.83 16.94
C GLN A 110 6.17 5.43 16.79
N PRO A 111 6.38 6.42 15.90
CA PRO A 111 5.34 7.10 15.12
C PRO A 111 4.84 6.34 13.89
N ASN A 112 5.43 5.25 13.51
CA ASN A 112 4.83 4.38 12.50
C ASN A 112 5.54 3.05 12.37
#